data_d60996d0c2cab526edf4377ffe559df7
#
_entry.id   d60996d0c2cab526edf4377ffe559df7
#
_cell.length_a   1.000
_cell.length_b   1.000
_cell.length_c   1.000
_cell.angle_alpha   90.00
_cell.angle_beta   90.00
_cell.angle_gamma   90.00
#
_symmetry.space_group_name_H-M   'P 1'
#
loop_
_entity.id
_entity.type
_entity.pdbx_description
1 polymer ?
#
loop_
_entity_poly.entity_id
_entity_poly.type
_entity_poly.pdbx_seq_one_letter_code
_entity_poly.pdbx_strand_id
1 'polypeptide(L)'
;MVRAAVVAGFVLALAASCQAQEHQHGNSEKLGTVHFATSCNEVAQKEFNRAVALLHSFQFSRAIEGFNAVLGEDATCGIAYWGTALSDWSNPFAPGMKDKSQLQAGRESAERGKTVGAKTERERAYLGAVGKLYSDYEGTPQRARLIAYRDAMGEVAAKYPEDHEAQIFYALAIAASEDPADKTYAGRLKAGAILEKLFEQEPAHPGLAHYIIHTYDVAALAGRALVAARRYSEIAPDAPHALHMPSHTFTRTGYWQDSIDSNIAAAAAARREGQTAEELHASDYEIYAYLQTGQDDAARRIVDSLPEIASRFDPKAVISGAGSPSTGYFALAAIPARYALERLEWKQAAQLTQLETPFPHTEAMTWFARGLGAGQLGQAQAARESVAALKQIRERLFKVGENYWAQQVEIQELEVGAWAALAEGKKEEALRQMKSAAGLEDGTEKSAVTPGPLAPARELLGEMLLEMKEPAQALEQFEATLTKEPGRLRALYGAGRAAQLSGRREASQKYFGELLKVCGRADKPGRAEILEAQRAISQK
;
A
#
# COMPACT_ATOMS: atom_id res chain seq x y z
N MET A 1 25.03 32.75 -83.47
CA MET A 1 25.82 32.76 -82.22
C MET A 1 24.89 32.41 -81.05
N VAL A 2 24.76 31.19 -80.68
CA VAL A 2 23.94 30.77 -79.54
C VAL A 2 24.83 29.86 -78.67
N ARG A 3 25.06 30.30 -77.43
CA ARG A 3 25.85 29.57 -76.44
C ARG A 3 24.97 28.54 -75.75
N ALA A 4 25.36 27.26 -75.79
CA ALA A 4 24.77 26.21 -75.01
C ALA A 4 25.33 26.21 -73.57
N ALA A 5 24.46 26.23 -72.58
CA ALA A 5 24.81 26.05 -71.18
C ALA A 5 24.59 24.59 -70.80
N VAL A 6 25.67 23.96 -70.34
CA VAL A 6 25.62 22.61 -69.76
C VAL A 6 25.30 22.72 -68.29
N VAL A 7 24.18 22.11 -67.84
CA VAL A 7 23.81 21.98 -66.43
C VAL A 7 24.33 20.60 -65.94
N ALA A 8 25.31 20.63 -65.06
CA ALA A 8 25.79 19.43 -64.35
C ALA A 8 24.91 19.20 -63.10
N GLY A 9 24.16 18.12 -63.10
CA GLY A 9 23.38 17.68 -61.96
C GLY A 9 24.25 16.97 -60.93
N PHE A 10 24.38 17.51 -59.72
CA PHE A 10 24.98 16.83 -58.57
C PHE A 10 23.90 15.99 -57.87
N VAL A 11 24.05 14.68 -57.91
CA VAL A 11 23.25 13.72 -57.09
C VAL A 11 23.94 13.61 -55.73
N LEU A 12 23.34 14.25 -54.69
CA LEU A 12 23.73 14.02 -53.31
C LEU A 12 23.09 12.71 -52.83
N ALA A 13 23.90 11.67 -52.61
CA ALA A 13 23.50 10.47 -51.88
C ALA A 13 23.47 10.81 -50.38
N LEU A 14 22.31 10.91 -49.77
CA LEU A 14 22.14 10.95 -48.32
C LEU A 14 22.34 9.51 -47.78
N ALA A 15 23.52 9.23 -47.25
CA ALA A 15 23.75 8.09 -46.40
C ALA A 15 23.10 8.38 -45.02
N ALA A 16 21.96 7.77 -44.75
CA ALA A 16 21.38 7.76 -43.42
C ALA A 16 22.24 6.84 -42.53
N SER A 17 23.14 7.44 -41.76
CA SER A 17 23.80 6.76 -40.65
C SER A 17 22.78 6.49 -39.55
N CYS A 18 22.38 5.23 -39.44
CA CYS A 18 21.71 4.71 -38.25
C CYS A 18 22.74 4.78 -37.10
N GLN A 19 22.72 5.87 -36.33
CA GLN A 19 23.44 5.89 -35.07
C GLN A 19 22.60 5.06 -34.08
N ALA A 20 23.10 3.83 -33.81
CA ALA A 20 22.69 3.14 -32.59
C ALA A 20 23.01 4.08 -31.42
N GLN A 21 21.98 4.51 -30.70
CA GLN A 21 22.17 5.16 -29.42
C GLN A 21 22.84 4.15 -28.50
N GLU A 22 24.15 4.25 -28.35
CA GLU A 22 24.83 3.72 -27.18
C GLU A 22 24.21 4.39 -25.96
N HIS A 23 23.40 3.65 -25.20
CA HIS A 23 23.02 4.04 -23.86
C HIS A 23 24.32 4.20 -23.06
N GLN A 24 24.75 5.45 -22.88
CA GLN A 24 25.84 5.77 -21.95
C GLN A 24 25.39 5.27 -20.56
N HIS A 25 26.07 4.21 -20.10
CA HIS A 25 26.04 3.76 -18.71
C HIS A 25 26.78 4.79 -17.82
N GLY A 26 26.17 5.94 -17.65
CA GLY A 26 26.58 6.96 -16.71
C GLY A 26 25.74 6.87 -15.43
N ASN A 27 26.34 6.42 -14.36
CA ASN A 27 25.87 6.07 -13.03
C ASN A 27 25.21 4.70 -12.94
N SER A 28 25.90 3.76 -12.31
CA SER A 28 25.33 2.45 -11.99
C SER A 28 24.13 2.65 -11.07
N GLU A 29 22.95 2.19 -11.54
CA GLU A 29 21.69 2.20 -10.82
C GLU A 29 21.85 1.56 -9.44
N LYS A 30 21.41 2.26 -8.39
CA LYS A 30 21.52 1.81 -6.99
C LYS A 30 20.26 1.05 -6.58
N LEU A 31 20.30 -0.27 -6.70
CA LEU A 31 19.20 -1.20 -6.37
C LEU A 31 19.50 -2.10 -5.16
N GLY A 32 20.62 -1.87 -4.47
CA GLY A 32 21.16 -2.77 -3.45
C GLY A 32 22.01 -3.88 -4.06
N THR A 33 22.26 -4.94 -3.28
CA THR A 33 23.13 -6.05 -3.67
C THR A 33 22.36 -7.36 -3.60
N VAL A 34 22.34 -8.12 -4.71
CA VAL A 34 21.73 -9.44 -4.82
C VAL A 34 22.72 -10.42 -5.39
N HIS A 35 22.74 -11.62 -4.83
CA HIS A 35 23.60 -12.73 -5.25
C HIS A 35 22.77 -14.00 -5.46
N PHE A 36 22.09 -14.10 -6.61
CA PHE A 36 21.34 -15.29 -7.00
C PHE A 36 22.16 -16.11 -8.00
N ALA A 37 22.89 -17.11 -7.53
CA ALA A 37 23.69 -17.95 -8.39
C ALA A 37 22.83 -18.71 -9.42
N THR A 38 23.25 -18.69 -10.70
CA THR A 38 22.58 -19.42 -11.78
C THR A 38 23.58 -20.28 -12.57
N SER A 39 23.05 -21.15 -13.41
CA SER A 39 23.85 -21.93 -14.37
C SER A 39 23.99 -21.24 -15.73
N CYS A 40 23.62 -19.98 -15.83
CA CYS A 40 23.69 -19.16 -17.02
C CYS A 40 25.14 -18.65 -17.26
N ASN A 41 25.45 -18.10 -18.43
CA ASN A 41 26.75 -17.52 -18.68
C ASN A 41 27.04 -16.28 -17.82
N GLU A 42 28.31 -15.85 -17.75
CA GLU A 42 28.73 -14.74 -16.85
C GLU A 42 28.06 -13.39 -17.16
N VAL A 43 27.76 -13.11 -18.43
CA VAL A 43 27.10 -11.85 -18.83
C VAL A 43 25.66 -11.89 -18.37
N ALA A 44 24.94 -12.97 -18.66
CA ALA A 44 23.59 -13.22 -18.21
C ALA A 44 23.46 -13.21 -16.68
N GLN A 45 24.46 -13.72 -15.94
CA GLN A 45 24.47 -13.74 -14.47
C GLN A 45 24.42 -12.34 -13.86
N LYS A 46 25.13 -11.35 -14.43
CA LYS A 46 25.13 -9.97 -13.92
C LYS A 46 23.75 -9.32 -14.08
N GLU A 47 23.17 -9.48 -15.28
CA GLU A 47 21.85 -8.94 -15.58
C GLU A 47 20.76 -9.67 -14.77
N PHE A 48 20.92 -10.98 -14.52
CA PHE A 48 20.02 -11.73 -13.66
C PHE A 48 19.97 -11.18 -12.24
N ASN A 49 21.13 -10.90 -11.62
CA ASN A 49 21.19 -10.32 -10.29
C ASN A 49 20.50 -8.93 -10.24
N ARG A 50 20.71 -8.11 -11.29
CA ARG A 50 20.03 -6.80 -11.43
C ARG A 50 18.51 -6.99 -11.55
N ALA A 51 18.04 -7.91 -12.38
CA ALA A 51 16.62 -8.19 -12.56
C ALA A 51 15.97 -8.68 -11.26
N VAL A 52 16.67 -9.52 -10.48
CA VAL A 52 16.21 -9.96 -9.15
C VAL A 52 16.16 -8.79 -8.16
N ALA A 53 17.10 -7.87 -8.18
CA ALA A 53 17.06 -6.66 -7.32
C ALA A 53 15.85 -5.77 -7.65
N LEU A 54 15.52 -5.61 -8.94
CA LEU A 54 14.31 -4.95 -9.39
C LEU A 54 13.03 -5.68 -8.93
N LEU A 55 13.02 -7.02 -9.05
CA LEU A 55 11.92 -7.86 -8.57
C LEU A 55 11.71 -7.70 -7.06
N HIS A 56 12.78 -7.71 -6.25
CA HIS A 56 12.73 -7.48 -4.82
C HIS A 56 12.21 -6.10 -4.44
N SER A 57 12.39 -5.11 -5.30
CA SER A 57 11.89 -3.75 -5.10
C SER A 57 10.56 -3.48 -5.82
N PHE A 58 9.87 -4.55 -6.24
CA PHE A 58 8.57 -4.52 -6.93
C PHE A 58 8.55 -3.63 -8.19
N GLN A 59 9.67 -3.54 -8.89
CA GLN A 59 9.78 -2.90 -10.20
C GLN A 59 9.50 -3.94 -11.31
N PHE A 60 8.27 -4.47 -11.35
CA PHE A 60 7.92 -5.68 -12.08
C PHE A 60 8.12 -5.57 -13.59
N SER A 61 7.71 -4.48 -14.25
CA SER A 61 7.94 -4.28 -15.69
C SER A 61 9.43 -4.26 -16.03
N ARG A 62 10.22 -3.54 -15.24
CA ARG A 62 11.67 -3.44 -15.41
C ARG A 62 12.38 -4.75 -15.10
N ALA A 63 11.86 -5.53 -14.13
CA ALA A 63 12.37 -6.87 -13.85
C ALA A 63 12.13 -7.82 -15.04
N ILE A 64 10.93 -7.79 -15.66
CA ILE A 64 10.62 -8.55 -16.88
C ILE A 64 11.56 -8.18 -18.02
N GLU A 65 11.82 -6.89 -18.24
CA GLU A 65 12.79 -6.41 -19.22
C GLU A 65 14.20 -6.97 -18.94
N GLY A 66 14.63 -6.94 -17.67
CA GLY A 66 15.92 -7.50 -17.25
C GLY A 66 15.99 -9.02 -17.48
N PHE A 67 14.97 -9.79 -17.11
CA PHE A 67 14.96 -11.23 -17.37
C PHE A 67 14.90 -11.56 -18.87
N ASN A 68 14.24 -10.74 -19.69
CA ASN A 68 14.27 -10.88 -21.15
C ASN A 68 15.67 -10.55 -21.71
N ALA A 69 16.38 -9.57 -21.15
CA ALA A 69 17.78 -9.30 -21.51
C ALA A 69 18.70 -10.49 -21.16
N VAL A 70 18.50 -11.13 -20.00
CA VAL A 70 19.19 -12.39 -19.64
C VAL A 70 19.01 -13.46 -20.71
N LEU A 71 17.76 -13.66 -21.22
CA LEU A 71 17.47 -14.62 -22.28
C LEU A 71 18.07 -14.21 -23.62
N GLY A 72 18.28 -12.92 -23.86
CA GLY A 72 19.00 -12.40 -25.02
C GLY A 72 20.49 -12.77 -24.99
N GLU A 73 21.13 -12.75 -23.81
CA GLU A 73 22.54 -13.11 -23.60
C GLU A 73 22.76 -14.63 -23.48
N ASP A 74 21.78 -15.36 -22.93
CA ASP A 74 21.82 -16.83 -22.80
C ASP A 74 20.41 -17.42 -22.94
N ALA A 75 20.05 -17.78 -24.17
CA ALA A 75 18.76 -18.39 -24.48
C ALA A 75 18.50 -19.73 -23.75
N THR A 76 19.52 -20.35 -23.16
CA THR A 76 19.42 -21.58 -22.36
C THR A 76 19.25 -21.33 -20.86
N CYS A 77 19.21 -20.07 -20.44
CA CYS A 77 19.03 -19.65 -19.04
C CYS A 77 17.58 -19.81 -18.61
N GLY A 78 17.11 -21.04 -18.50
CA GLY A 78 15.69 -21.34 -18.19
C GLY A 78 15.16 -20.73 -16.89
N ILE A 79 16.06 -20.50 -15.91
CA ILE A 79 15.67 -19.86 -14.63
C ILE A 79 15.18 -18.40 -14.81
N ALA A 80 15.55 -17.71 -15.90
CA ALA A 80 15.05 -16.35 -16.16
C ALA A 80 13.51 -16.32 -16.30
N TYR A 81 12.91 -17.38 -16.81
CA TYR A 81 11.45 -17.51 -16.88
C TYR A 81 10.78 -17.63 -15.51
N TRP A 82 11.46 -18.13 -14.47
CA TRP A 82 10.99 -18.04 -13.10
C TRP A 82 10.82 -16.59 -12.66
N GLY A 83 11.84 -15.77 -12.94
CA GLY A 83 11.79 -14.35 -12.57
C GLY A 83 10.69 -13.59 -13.33
N THR A 84 10.54 -13.87 -14.65
CA THR A 84 9.43 -13.30 -15.43
C THR A 84 8.09 -13.74 -14.88
N ALA A 85 7.88 -15.03 -14.62
CA ALA A 85 6.62 -15.54 -14.07
C ALA A 85 6.32 -14.93 -12.70
N LEU A 86 7.30 -14.77 -11.82
CA LEU A 86 7.09 -14.16 -10.52
C LEU A 86 6.79 -12.65 -10.64
N SER A 87 7.41 -11.97 -11.63
CA SER A 87 7.09 -10.57 -11.96
C SER A 87 5.68 -10.42 -12.54
N ASP A 88 5.22 -11.36 -13.36
CA ASP A 88 3.85 -11.42 -13.88
C ASP A 88 2.81 -11.60 -12.75
N TRP A 89 3.14 -12.32 -11.67
CA TRP A 89 2.30 -12.36 -10.47
C TRP A 89 2.17 -11.00 -9.79
N SER A 90 3.19 -10.17 -9.93
CA SER A 90 3.32 -8.83 -9.35
C SER A 90 3.15 -8.80 -7.82
N ASN A 91 2.80 -7.63 -7.25
CA ASN A 91 2.74 -7.42 -5.80
C ASN A 91 1.83 -8.45 -5.09
N PRO A 92 2.36 -9.36 -4.25
CA PRO A 92 1.56 -10.38 -3.56
C PRO A 92 0.66 -9.80 -2.45
N PHE A 93 0.88 -8.55 -2.05
CA PHE A 93 0.08 -7.83 -1.06
C PHE A 93 -0.94 -6.86 -1.70
N ALA A 94 -0.97 -6.77 -3.03
CA ALA A 94 -1.92 -5.90 -3.74
C ALA A 94 -3.37 -6.34 -3.46
N PRO A 95 -4.30 -5.37 -3.30
CA PRO A 95 -5.69 -5.69 -3.07
C PRO A 95 -6.34 -6.31 -4.31
N GLY A 96 -7.29 -7.21 -4.06
CA GLY A 96 -8.14 -7.79 -5.10
C GLY A 96 -7.55 -8.99 -5.82
N MET A 97 -8.32 -9.46 -6.81
CA MET A 97 -7.94 -10.60 -7.65
C MET A 97 -6.97 -10.16 -8.75
N LYS A 98 -6.04 -11.05 -9.10
CA LYS A 98 -5.13 -10.86 -10.24
C LYS A 98 -5.91 -10.86 -11.54
N ASP A 99 -5.52 -9.98 -12.47
CA ASP A 99 -6.12 -9.91 -13.79
C ASP A 99 -5.89 -11.20 -14.60
N LYS A 100 -6.88 -11.57 -15.43
CA LYS A 100 -6.80 -12.81 -16.24
C LYS A 100 -5.63 -12.77 -17.22
N SER A 101 -5.35 -11.63 -17.84
CA SER A 101 -4.22 -11.47 -18.77
C SER A 101 -2.89 -11.66 -18.08
N GLN A 102 -2.77 -11.15 -16.84
CA GLN A 102 -1.62 -11.31 -15.98
C GLN A 102 -1.38 -12.78 -15.60
N LEU A 103 -2.45 -13.49 -15.21
CA LEU A 103 -2.36 -14.92 -14.88
C LEU A 103 -1.99 -15.77 -16.10
N GLN A 104 -2.48 -15.40 -17.28
CA GLN A 104 -2.15 -16.07 -18.53
C GLN A 104 -0.65 -15.85 -18.88
N ALA A 105 -0.15 -14.63 -18.83
CA ALA A 105 1.24 -14.30 -19.12
C ALA A 105 2.20 -15.06 -18.19
N GLY A 106 1.92 -15.05 -16.88
CA GLY A 106 2.74 -15.76 -15.91
C GLY A 106 2.70 -17.28 -16.07
N ARG A 107 1.57 -17.85 -16.46
CA ARG A 107 1.48 -19.29 -16.81
C ARG A 107 2.35 -19.59 -18.03
N GLU A 108 2.26 -18.79 -19.08
CA GLU A 108 3.07 -18.97 -20.30
C GLU A 108 4.56 -18.89 -19.99
N SER A 109 4.98 -17.93 -19.16
CA SER A 109 6.35 -17.79 -18.68
C SER A 109 6.80 -19.03 -17.90
N ALA A 110 6.00 -19.50 -16.94
CA ALA A 110 6.33 -20.70 -16.15
C ALA A 110 6.43 -21.98 -17.03
N GLU A 111 5.57 -22.15 -18.03
CA GLU A 111 5.58 -23.28 -18.96
C GLU A 111 6.80 -23.21 -19.90
N ARG A 112 7.16 -22.02 -20.39
CA ARG A 112 8.40 -21.81 -21.18
C ARG A 112 9.62 -22.19 -20.38
N GLY A 113 9.72 -21.77 -19.12
CA GLY A 113 10.83 -22.14 -18.24
C GLY A 113 10.97 -23.65 -18.07
N LYS A 114 9.86 -24.39 -17.96
CA LYS A 114 9.89 -25.85 -17.93
C LYS A 114 10.35 -26.46 -19.26
N THR A 115 9.94 -25.88 -20.39
CA THR A 115 10.26 -26.37 -21.74
C THR A 115 11.73 -26.14 -22.08
N VAL A 116 12.26 -24.94 -21.84
CA VAL A 116 13.68 -24.62 -22.02
C VAL A 116 14.53 -25.43 -21.04
N GLY A 117 13.98 -25.64 -19.82
CA GLY A 117 14.62 -26.37 -18.75
C GLY A 117 15.67 -25.53 -18.01
N ALA A 118 16.10 -26.03 -16.88
CA ALA A 118 17.18 -25.45 -16.10
C ALA A 118 18.28 -26.53 -15.86
N LYS A 119 19.54 -26.14 -15.88
CA LYS A 119 20.65 -27.06 -15.82
C LYS A 119 20.79 -27.73 -14.45
N THR A 120 20.45 -26.99 -13.37
CA THR A 120 20.57 -27.50 -12.00
C THR A 120 19.22 -27.95 -11.41
N GLU A 121 19.26 -28.87 -10.46
CA GLU A 121 18.06 -29.31 -9.74
C GLU A 121 17.45 -28.18 -8.89
N ARG A 122 18.31 -27.31 -8.34
CA ARG A 122 17.89 -26.12 -7.60
C ARG A 122 17.04 -25.20 -8.47
N GLU A 123 17.50 -24.83 -9.65
CA GLU A 123 16.74 -23.96 -10.57
C GLU A 123 15.43 -24.60 -11.02
N ARG A 124 15.43 -25.92 -11.28
CA ARG A 124 14.18 -26.66 -11.59
C ARG A 124 13.17 -26.60 -10.45
N ALA A 125 13.65 -26.64 -9.19
CA ALA A 125 12.78 -26.51 -8.02
C ALA A 125 12.11 -25.13 -7.93
N TYR A 126 12.82 -24.02 -8.21
CA TYR A 126 12.24 -22.68 -8.30
C TYR A 126 11.20 -22.57 -9.42
N LEU A 127 11.46 -23.12 -10.60
CA LEU A 127 10.50 -23.17 -11.71
C LEU A 127 9.25 -24.00 -11.34
N GLY A 128 9.45 -25.09 -10.61
CA GLY A 128 8.34 -25.91 -10.10
C GLY A 128 7.47 -25.16 -9.09
N ALA A 129 8.11 -24.40 -8.21
CA ALA A 129 7.42 -23.59 -7.19
C ALA A 129 6.60 -22.46 -7.82
N VAL A 130 7.19 -21.62 -8.68
CA VAL A 130 6.46 -20.51 -9.31
C VAL A 130 5.28 -20.99 -10.14
N GLY A 131 5.37 -22.16 -10.75
CA GLY A 131 4.26 -22.77 -11.50
C GLY A 131 3.00 -23.03 -10.64
N LYS A 132 3.13 -23.14 -9.30
CA LYS A 132 1.98 -23.30 -8.40
C LYS A 132 1.07 -22.08 -8.38
N LEU A 133 1.60 -20.89 -8.57
CA LEU A 133 0.82 -19.66 -8.65
C LEU A 133 -0.20 -19.66 -9.79
N TYR A 134 0.08 -20.42 -10.86
CA TYR A 134 -0.68 -20.45 -12.11
C TYR A 134 -1.43 -21.74 -12.37
N SER A 135 -1.27 -22.74 -11.49
CA SER A 135 -1.94 -24.04 -11.64
C SER A 135 -3.44 -23.88 -11.54
N ASP A 136 -4.17 -24.31 -12.61
CA ASP A 136 -5.64 -24.28 -12.64
C ASP A 136 -6.24 -22.95 -12.10
N TYR A 137 -5.75 -21.81 -12.62
CA TYR A 137 -6.14 -20.50 -12.10
C TYR A 137 -7.60 -20.13 -12.36
N GLU A 138 -8.30 -20.86 -13.21
CA GLU A 138 -9.74 -20.70 -13.47
C GLU A 138 -10.59 -21.46 -12.44
N GLY A 139 -10.10 -22.60 -11.92
CA GLY A 139 -10.82 -23.47 -10.98
C GLY A 139 -10.34 -23.33 -9.52
N THR A 140 -9.07 -22.99 -9.31
CA THR A 140 -8.47 -22.92 -7.97
C THR A 140 -8.40 -21.48 -7.45
N PRO A 141 -8.95 -21.20 -6.25
CA PRO A 141 -8.90 -19.87 -5.64
C PRO A 141 -7.48 -19.30 -5.55
N GLN A 142 -7.32 -17.98 -5.77
CA GLN A 142 -6.02 -17.29 -5.75
C GLN A 142 -5.23 -17.56 -4.46
N ARG A 143 -5.88 -17.49 -3.30
CA ARG A 143 -5.24 -17.75 -2.01
C ARG A 143 -4.73 -19.19 -1.88
N ALA A 144 -5.45 -20.17 -2.39
CA ALA A 144 -5.01 -21.57 -2.37
C ALA A 144 -3.76 -21.79 -3.22
N ARG A 145 -3.67 -21.11 -4.38
CA ARG A 145 -2.48 -21.15 -5.24
C ARG A 145 -1.27 -20.48 -4.59
N LEU A 146 -1.47 -19.36 -3.88
CA LEU A 146 -0.41 -18.70 -3.11
C LEU A 146 0.09 -19.57 -1.95
N ILE A 147 -0.80 -20.28 -1.27
CA ILE A 147 -0.45 -21.28 -0.24
C ILE A 147 0.37 -22.42 -0.85
N ALA A 148 -0.03 -22.94 -2.02
CA ALA A 148 0.71 -23.99 -2.71
C ALA A 148 2.11 -23.51 -3.14
N TYR A 149 2.26 -22.25 -3.56
CA TYR A 149 3.56 -21.62 -3.82
C TYR A 149 4.41 -21.53 -2.56
N ARG A 150 3.83 -21.06 -1.44
CA ARG A 150 4.50 -20.98 -0.14
C ARG A 150 5.06 -22.35 0.27
N ASP A 151 4.23 -23.40 0.16
CA ASP A 151 4.61 -24.75 0.58
C ASP A 151 5.74 -25.29 -0.31
N ALA A 152 5.66 -25.08 -1.63
CA ALA A 152 6.71 -25.45 -2.56
C ALA A 152 8.01 -24.66 -2.32
N MET A 153 7.95 -23.36 -2.03
CA MET A 153 9.13 -22.58 -1.65
C MET A 153 9.72 -23.04 -0.32
N GLY A 154 8.87 -23.49 0.61
CA GLY A 154 9.30 -24.10 1.86
C GLY A 154 10.11 -25.39 1.63
N GLU A 155 9.72 -26.23 0.67
CA GLU A 155 10.48 -27.42 0.27
C GLU A 155 11.84 -27.03 -0.37
N VAL A 156 11.87 -25.98 -1.21
CA VAL A 156 13.12 -25.45 -1.79
C VAL A 156 14.04 -24.95 -0.68
N ALA A 157 13.54 -24.12 0.23
CA ALA A 157 14.31 -23.57 1.34
C ALA A 157 14.84 -24.65 2.29
N ALA A 158 14.07 -25.70 2.53
CA ALA A 158 14.51 -26.84 3.36
C ALA A 158 15.58 -27.69 2.67
N LYS A 159 15.48 -27.88 1.34
CA LYS A 159 16.43 -28.66 0.57
C LYS A 159 17.76 -27.93 0.35
N TYR A 160 17.72 -26.61 0.28
CA TYR A 160 18.88 -25.75 0.06
C TYR A 160 19.00 -24.70 1.19
N PRO A 161 19.40 -25.11 2.41
CA PRO A 161 19.38 -24.23 3.59
C PRO A 161 20.35 -23.05 3.49
N GLU A 162 21.42 -23.16 2.67
CA GLU A 162 22.40 -22.10 2.42
C GLU A 162 21.99 -21.17 1.26
N ASP A 163 20.83 -21.43 0.64
CA ASP A 163 20.27 -20.57 -0.39
C ASP A 163 19.45 -19.46 0.24
N HIS A 164 20.07 -18.30 0.45
CA HIS A 164 19.42 -17.15 1.09
C HIS A 164 18.21 -16.67 0.29
N GLU A 165 18.27 -16.69 -1.04
CA GLU A 165 17.14 -16.30 -1.88
C GLU A 165 15.94 -17.24 -1.71
N ALA A 166 16.17 -18.55 -1.56
CA ALA A 166 15.09 -19.48 -1.26
C ALA A 166 14.43 -19.17 0.08
N GLN A 167 15.23 -18.83 1.10
CA GLN A 167 14.72 -18.44 2.42
C GLN A 167 13.92 -17.12 2.34
N ILE A 168 14.41 -16.14 1.56
CA ILE A 168 13.77 -14.82 1.39
C ILE A 168 12.41 -14.98 0.69
N PHE A 169 12.34 -15.69 -0.44
CA PHE A 169 11.08 -15.90 -1.16
C PHE A 169 10.11 -16.79 -0.38
N TYR A 170 10.59 -17.74 0.41
CA TYR A 170 9.77 -18.51 1.33
C TYR A 170 9.15 -17.60 2.41
N ALA A 171 9.95 -16.74 3.05
CA ALA A 171 9.47 -15.81 4.05
C ALA A 171 8.43 -14.82 3.47
N LEU A 172 8.68 -14.30 2.26
CA LEU A 172 7.72 -13.47 1.53
C LEU A 172 6.39 -14.22 1.32
N ALA A 173 6.45 -15.47 0.85
CA ALA A 173 5.27 -16.27 0.59
C ALA A 173 4.47 -16.59 1.87
N ILE A 174 5.16 -16.81 3.02
CA ILE A 174 4.50 -16.96 4.33
C ILE A 174 3.72 -15.69 4.66
N ALA A 175 4.38 -14.51 4.64
CA ALA A 175 3.75 -13.24 4.98
C ALA A 175 2.57 -12.91 4.08
N ALA A 176 2.70 -13.14 2.76
CA ALA A 176 1.66 -12.84 1.79
C ALA A 176 0.46 -13.81 1.84
N SER A 177 0.65 -15.04 2.34
CA SER A 177 -0.42 -16.05 2.43
C SER A 177 -1.09 -16.11 3.79
N GLU A 178 -0.66 -15.30 4.78
CA GLU A 178 -1.24 -15.27 6.12
C GLU A 178 -2.71 -14.85 6.11
N ASP A 179 -3.47 -15.37 7.06
CA ASP A 179 -4.85 -14.97 7.26
C ASP A 179 -4.89 -13.63 8.04
N PRO A 180 -5.49 -12.56 7.49
CA PRO A 180 -5.63 -11.29 8.21
C PRO A 180 -6.38 -11.40 9.55
N ALA A 181 -7.15 -12.45 9.74
CA ALA A 181 -7.86 -12.75 10.99
C ALA A 181 -6.99 -13.47 12.04
N ASP A 182 -5.81 -13.97 11.66
CA ASP A 182 -4.89 -14.61 12.62
C ASP A 182 -4.18 -13.56 13.48
N LYS A 183 -4.69 -13.33 14.69
CA LYS A 183 -4.11 -12.41 15.67
C LYS A 183 -2.98 -13.03 16.50
N THR A 184 -2.58 -14.28 16.24
CA THR A 184 -1.35 -14.86 16.81
C THR A 184 -0.11 -14.39 16.09
N TYR A 185 -0.26 -13.92 14.83
CA TYR A 185 0.81 -13.50 13.93
C TYR A 185 1.92 -14.56 13.76
N ALA A 186 1.58 -15.84 13.93
CA ALA A 186 2.56 -16.94 13.92
C ALA A 186 3.34 -17.00 12.60
N GLY A 187 2.65 -16.83 11.46
CA GLY A 187 3.27 -16.77 10.14
C GLY A 187 4.21 -15.57 10.01
N ARG A 188 3.77 -14.37 10.40
CA ARG A 188 4.59 -13.15 10.36
C ARG A 188 5.83 -13.25 11.24
N LEU A 189 5.70 -13.78 12.45
CA LEU A 189 6.82 -13.98 13.36
C LEU A 189 7.84 -14.98 12.78
N LYS A 190 7.35 -16.07 12.16
CA LYS A 190 8.21 -17.04 11.47
C LYS A 190 8.95 -16.42 10.29
N ALA A 191 8.23 -15.71 9.41
CA ALA A 191 8.83 -15.03 8.26
C ALA A 191 9.83 -13.97 8.70
N GLY A 192 9.47 -13.14 9.68
CA GLY A 192 10.32 -12.10 10.21
C GLY A 192 11.62 -12.64 10.82
N ALA A 193 11.57 -13.74 11.56
CA ALA A 193 12.75 -14.37 12.14
C ALA A 193 13.76 -14.84 11.06
N ILE A 194 13.25 -15.35 9.92
CA ILE A 194 14.11 -15.70 8.77
C ILE A 194 14.75 -14.44 8.18
N LEU A 195 13.93 -13.42 7.91
CA LEU A 195 14.39 -12.20 7.25
C LEU A 195 15.35 -11.38 8.11
N GLU A 196 15.07 -11.22 9.42
CA GLU A 196 15.93 -10.50 10.35
C GLU A 196 17.33 -11.13 10.43
N LYS A 197 17.39 -12.48 10.55
CA LYS A 197 18.66 -13.20 10.59
C LYS A 197 19.50 -12.98 9.33
N LEU A 198 18.86 -12.99 8.16
CA LEU A 198 19.55 -12.79 6.88
C LEU A 198 19.93 -11.31 6.70
N PHE A 199 19.12 -10.38 7.17
CA PHE A 199 19.41 -8.93 7.09
C PHE A 199 20.66 -8.53 7.88
N GLU A 200 20.95 -9.23 8.97
CA GLU A 200 22.22 -9.06 9.70
C GLU A 200 23.44 -9.48 8.87
N GLN A 201 23.29 -10.49 8.00
CA GLN A 201 24.35 -11.03 7.14
C GLN A 201 24.50 -10.24 5.83
N GLU A 202 23.38 -9.81 5.25
CA GLU A 202 23.30 -9.12 3.96
C GLU A 202 22.57 -7.78 4.09
N PRO A 203 23.15 -6.82 4.81
CA PRO A 203 22.45 -5.56 5.15
C PRO A 203 22.22 -4.61 3.97
N ALA A 204 22.76 -4.90 2.79
CA ALA A 204 22.54 -4.16 1.55
C ALA A 204 21.57 -4.87 0.60
N HIS A 205 20.95 -6.00 1.01
CA HIS A 205 20.03 -6.74 0.19
C HIS A 205 18.62 -6.07 0.21
N PRO A 206 18.08 -5.63 -0.97
CA PRO A 206 16.82 -4.84 -1.02
C PRO A 206 15.62 -5.64 -0.54
N GLY A 207 15.50 -6.93 -0.91
CA GLY A 207 14.39 -7.78 -0.53
C GLY A 207 14.28 -8.01 0.96
N LEU A 208 15.39 -8.06 1.69
CA LEU A 208 15.38 -8.26 3.14
C LEU A 208 14.75 -7.07 3.86
N ALA A 209 15.23 -5.85 3.58
CA ALA A 209 14.65 -4.65 4.17
C ALA A 209 13.17 -4.49 3.79
N HIS A 210 12.84 -4.68 2.52
CA HIS A 210 11.48 -4.58 1.99
C HIS A 210 10.51 -5.55 2.68
N TYR A 211 10.88 -6.82 2.72
CA TYR A 211 9.97 -7.86 3.21
C TYR A 211 9.85 -7.87 4.73
N ILE A 212 10.85 -7.38 5.48
CA ILE A 212 10.71 -7.10 6.92
C ILE A 212 9.60 -6.07 7.16
N ILE A 213 9.57 -4.98 6.36
CA ILE A 213 8.53 -3.94 6.48
C ILE A 213 7.15 -4.55 6.23
N HIS A 214 6.96 -5.26 5.12
CA HIS A 214 5.67 -5.91 4.81
C HIS A 214 5.26 -6.96 5.85
N THR A 215 6.22 -7.76 6.32
CA THR A 215 5.96 -8.82 7.31
C THR A 215 5.44 -8.24 8.62
N TYR A 216 5.97 -7.11 9.06
CA TYR A 216 5.61 -6.47 10.31
C TYR A 216 4.62 -5.29 10.17
N ASP A 217 3.97 -5.12 9.00
CA ASP A 217 2.95 -4.07 8.80
C ASP A 217 1.62 -4.40 9.49
N VAL A 218 1.71 -4.67 10.79
CA VAL A 218 0.58 -4.78 11.73
C VAL A 218 0.91 -4.03 13.01
N ALA A 219 -0.10 -3.45 13.67
CA ALA A 219 0.12 -2.57 14.82
C ALA A 219 0.99 -3.21 15.92
N ALA A 220 0.76 -4.50 16.22
CA ALA A 220 1.48 -5.21 17.28
C ALA A 220 2.98 -5.45 16.97
N LEU A 221 3.38 -5.47 15.69
CA LEU A 221 4.74 -5.85 15.28
C LEU A 221 5.51 -4.71 14.59
N ALA A 222 4.86 -3.61 14.23
CA ALA A 222 5.45 -2.55 13.40
C ALA A 222 6.79 -2.00 13.94
N GLY A 223 6.93 -1.91 15.25
CA GLY A 223 8.18 -1.44 15.88
C GLY A 223 9.41 -2.29 15.53
N ARG A 224 9.24 -3.58 15.20
CA ARG A 224 10.33 -4.47 14.77
C ARG A 224 10.89 -4.11 13.40
N ALA A 225 10.10 -3.48 12.54
CA ALA A 225 10.53 -3.08 11.21
C ALA A 225 11.32 -1.75 11.15
N LEU A 226 11.43 -1.00 12.26
CA LEU A 226 12.03 0.34 12.25
C LEU A 226 13.46 0.39 11.71
N VAL A 227 14.29 -0.60 12.01
CA VAL A 227 15.66 -0.66 11.50
C VAL A 227 15.69 -0.82 9.99
N ALA A 228 14.88 -1.74 9.45
CA ALA A 228 14.76 -1.96 8.01
C ALA A 228 14.16 -0.72 7.31
N ALA A 229 13.11 -0.12 7.89
CA ALA A 229 12.47 1.08 7.35
C ALA A 229 13.44 2.26 7.22
N ARG A 230 14.29 2.51 8.23
CA ARG A 230 15.27 3.59 8.19
C ARG A 230 16.40 3.39 7.18
N ARG A 231 16.57 2.17 6.65
CA ARG A 231 17.68 1.82 5.75
C ARG A 231 17.25 1.56 4.32
N TYR A 232 15.99 1.16 4.08
CA TYR A 232 15.60 0.65 2.76
C TYR A 232 15.72 1.70 1.65
N SER A 233 15.35 2.96 1.89
CA SER A 233 15.52 4.05 0.92
C SER A 233 16.99 4.33 0.56
N GLU A 234 17.95 4.02 1.44
CA GLU A 234 19.38 4.16 1.17
C GLU A 234 19.93 2.94 0.41
N ILE A 235 19.34 1.75 0.62
CA ILE A 235 19.73 0.50 -0.06
C ILE A 235 19.35 0.55 -1.54
N ALA A 236 18.13 0.97 -1.88
CA ALA A 236 17.61 0.97 -3.24
C ALA A 236 16.97 2.32 -3.65
N PRO A 237 17.73 3.44 -3.61
CA PRO A 237 17.19 4.79 -3.83
C PRO A 237 16.63 5.02 -5.25
N ASP A 238 16.99 4.18 -6.23
CA ASP A 238 16.51 4.29 -7.60
C ASP A 238 15.24 3.46 -7.88
N ALA A 239 14.66 2.85 -6.83
CA ALA A 239 13.36 2.19 -6.90
C ALA A 239 12.30 3.04 -6.17
N PRO A 240 11.26 3.59 -6.86
CA PRO A 240 10.24 4.43 -6.23
C PRO A 240 9.59 3.76 -5.02
N HIS A 241 9.29 2.46 -5.12
CA HIS A 241 8.69 1.70 -4.03
C HIS A 241 9.60 1.57 -2.79
N ALA A 242 10.93 1.52 -2.98
CA ALA A 242 11.88 1.49 -1.85
C ALA A 242 11.90 2.82 -1.07
N LEU A 243 11.56 3.93 -1.73
CA LEU A 243 11.39 5.23 -1.07
C LEU A 243 10.06 5.31 -0.31
N HIS A 244 9.01 4.63 -0.80
CA HIS A 244 7.67 4.60 -0.20
C HIS A 244 7.58 3.67 1.03
N MET A 245 8.11 2.47 0.92
CA MET A 245 7.91 1.39 1.91
C MET A 245 8.25 1.74 3.36
N PRO A 246 9.27 2.55 3.67
CA PRO A 246 9.51 3.00 5.04
C PRO A 246 8.29 3.63 5.70
N SER A 247 7.45 4.33 4.91
CA SER A 247 6.26 5.01 5.42
C SER A 247 5.19 4.08 6.00
N HIS A 248 5.15 2.80 5.59
CA HIS A 248 4.28 1.79 6.21
C HIS A 248 4.60 1.65 7.70
N THR A 249 5.88 1.47 8.04
CA THR A 249 6.34 1.39 9.42
C THR A 249 6.19 2.71 10.16
N PHE A 250 6.57 3.82 9.52
CA PHE A 250 6.50 5.14 10.15
C PHE A 250 5.06 5.53 10.49
N THR A 251 4.11 5.27 9.61
CA THR A 251 2.67 5.49 9.85
C THR A 251 2.17 4.65 11.03
N ARG A 252 2.51 3.34 11.07
CA ARG A 252 2.12 2.45 12.17
C ARG A 252 2.71 2.81 13.52
N THR A 253 3.83 3.53 13.53
CA THR A 253 4.55 3.90 14.76
C THR A 253 4.44 5.38 15.12
N GLY A 254 3.65 6.15 14.35
CA GLY A 254 3.42 7.58 14.63
C GLY A 254 4.59 8.51 14.26
N TYR A 255 5.54 8.03 13.45
CA TYR A 255 6.64 8.85 12.91
C TYR A 255 6.17 9.62 11.66
N TRP A 256 5.22 10.55 11.86
CA TRP A 256 4.50 11.23 10.77
C TRP A 256 5.41 12.00 9.83
N GLN A 257 6.44 12.70 10.34
CA GLN A 257 7.33 13.47 9.47
C GLN A 257 8.19 12.55 8.60
N ASP A 258 8.70 11.44 9.17
CA ASP A 258 9.45 10.45 8.39
C ASP A 258 8.56 9.83 7.28
N SER A 259 7.26 9.62 7.55
CA SER A 259 6.28 9.18 6.56
C SER A 259 6.06 10.21 5.45
N ILE A 260 5.95 11.50 5.80
CA ILE A 260 5.83 12.60 4.82
C ILE A 260 7.06 12.63 3.91
N ASP A 261 8.26 12.66 4.51
CA ASP A 261 9.52 12.78 3.75
C ASP A 261 9.73 11.58 2.80
N SER A 262 9.40 10.37 3.24
CA SER A 262 9.42 9.16 2.42
C SER A 262 8.50 9.26 1.21
N ASN A 263 7.27 9.73 1.40
CA ASN A 263 6.27 9.74 0.33
C ASN A 263 6.47 10.89 -0.65
N ILE A 264 6.98 12.06 -0.22
CA ILE A 264 7.42 13.12 -1.12
C ILE A 264 8.49 12.57 -2.09
N ALA A 265 9.49 11.88 -1.58
CA ALA A 265 10.56 11.30 -2.40
C ALA A 265 10.01 10.22 -3.34
N ALA A 266 9.14 9.36 -2.84
CA ALA A 266 8.54 8.26 -3.61
C ALA A 266 7.62 8.76 -4.73
N ALA A 267 6.71 9.70 -4.45
CA ALA A 267 5.82 10.29 -5.44
C ALA A 267 6.61 10.99 -6.56
N ALA A 268 7.66 11.74 -6.20
CA ALA A 268 8.53 12.38 -7.17
C ALA A 268 9.29 11.36 -8.04
N ALA A 269 9.76 10.26 -7.48
CA ALA A 269 10.43 9.18 -8.22
C ALA A 269 9.44 8.45 -9.14
N ALA A 270 8.27 8.05 -8.63
CA ALA A 270 7.23 7.39 -9.40
C ALA A 270 6.75 8.25 -10.59
N ARG A 271 6.60 9.55 -10.38
CA ARG A 271 6.27 10.50 -11.45
C ARG A 271 7.33 10.55 -12.57
N ARG A 272 8.61 10.56 -12.21
CA ARG A 272 9.71 10.54 -13.21
C ARG A 272 9.71 9.26 -14.05
N GLU A 273 9.31 8.14 -13.46
CA GLU A 273 9.25 6.84 -14.13
C GLU A 273 7.89 6.53 -14.77
N GLY A 274 6.93 7.48 -14.74
CA GLY A 274 5.59 7.28 -15.31
C GLY A 274 4.72 6.26 -14.56
N GLN A 275 5.08 5.90 -13.32
CA GLN A 275 4.36 4.94 -12.48
C GLN A 275 3.23 5.64 -11.70
N THR A 276 2.18 6.07 -12.41
CA THR A 276 1.14 6.94 -11.84
C THR A 276 0.35 6.28 -10.70
N ALA A 277 0.13 4.96 -10.74
CA ALA A 277 -0.54 4.26 -9.63
C ALA A 277 0.31 4.29 -8.34
N GLU A 278 1.64 4.21 -8.46
CA GLU A 278 2.58 4.34 -7.35
C GLU A 278 2.65 5.77 -6.81
N GLU A 279 2.64 6.78 -7.70
CA GLU A 279 2.56 8.20 -7.33
C GLU A 279 1.28 8.48 -6.51
N LEU A 280 0.13 7.97 -6.96
CA LEU A 280 -1.14 8.10 -6.26
C LEU A 280 -1.10 7.40 -4.89
N HIS A 281 -0.52 6.20 -4.82
CA HIS A 281 -0.39 5.44 -3.59
C HIS A 281 0.47 6.17 -2.55
N ALA A 282 1.64 6.68 -2.96
CA ALA A 282 2.48 7.50 -2.11
C ALA A 282 1.75 8.77 -1.64
N SER A 283 0.96 9.40 -2.51
CA SER A 283 0.17 10.60 -2.18
C SER A 283 -0.92 10.32 -1.13
N ASP A 284 -1.54 9.11 -1.10
CA ASP A 284 -2.51 8.74 -0.04
C ASP A 284 -1.84 8.63 1.33
N TYR A 285 -0.62 8.07 1.40
CA TYR A 285 0.16 8.03 2.65
C TYR A 285 0.64 9.41 3.07
N GLU A 286 1.08 10.23 2.11
CA GLU A 286 1.56 11.59 2.34
C GLU A 286 0.45 12.49 2.91
N ILE A 287 -0.73 12.52 2.28
CA ILE A 287 -1.86 13.32 2.78
C ILE A 287 -2.33 12.85 4.15
N TYR A 288 -2.36 11.53 4.38
CA TYR A 288 -2.72 11.00 5.69
C TYR A 288 -1.79 11.54 6.79
N ALA A 289 -0.48 11.51 6.57
CA ALA A 289 0.49 12.00 7.54
C ALA A 289 0.41 13.53 7.73
N TYR A 290 0.19 14.33 6.66
CA TYR A 290 -0.08 15.76 6.79
C TYR A 290 -1.30 16.05 7.65
N LEU A 291 -2.38 15.29 7.45
CA LEU A 291 -3.63 15.46 8.21
C LEU A 291 -3.44 15.11 9.70
N GLN A 292 -2.59 14.11 10.03
CA GLN A 292 -2.28 13.77 11.42
C GLN A 292 -1.41 14.83 12.11
N THR A 293 -0.65 15.62 11.35
CA THR A 293 0.20 16.69 11.89
C THR A 293 -0.43 18.09 11.81
N GLY A 294 -1.67 18.19 11.31
CA GLY A 294 -2.39 19.46 11.15
C GLY A 294 -1.81 20.38 10.07
N GLN A 295 -1.12 19.83 9.08
CA GLN A 295 -0.56 20.54 7.93
C GLN A 295 -1.58 20.54 6.77
N ASP A 296 -2.73 21.20 6.98
CA ASP A 296 -3.89 21.16 6.07
C ASP A 296 -3.63 21.82 4.71
N ASP A 297 -2.79 22.85 4.67
CA ASP A 297 -2.40 23.52 3.42
C ASP A 297 -1.56 22.60 2.52
N ALA A 298 -0.70 21.77 3.12
CA ALA A 298 0.04 20.76 2.38
C ALA A 298 -0.89 19.62 1.89
N ALA A 299 -1.78 19.14 2.75
CA ALA A 299 -2.80 18.17 2.39
C ALA A 299 -3.69 18.69 1.25
N ARG A 300 -4.07 19.97 1.28
CA ARG A 300 -4.86 20.62 0.23
C ARG A 300 -4.17 20.59 -1.12
N ARG A 301 -2.86 20.86 -1.19
CA ARG A 301 -2.10 20.81 -2.44
C ARG A 301 -2.15 19.44 -3.10
N ILE A 302 -2.15 18.35 -2.31
CA ILE A 302 -2.31 16.99 -2.84
C ILE A 302 -3.71 16.82 -3.45
N VAL A 303 -4.77 17.24 -2.75
CA VAL A 303 -6.14 17.18 -3.30
C VAL A 303 -6.25 17.97 -4.60
N ASP A 304 -5.67 19.18 -4.66
CA ASP A 304 -5.74 20.05 -5.82
C ASP A 304 -4.92 19.51 -7.02
N SER A 305 -3.93 18.63 -6.78
CA SER A 305 -3.14 17.98 -7.84
C SER A 305 -3.80 16.73 -8.42
N LEU A 306 -4.81 16.13 -7.75
CA LEU A 306 -5.44 14.89 -8.20
C LEU A 306 -5.95 14.90 -9.65
N PRO A 307 -6.61 15.98 -10.18
CA PRO A 307 -7.08 15.98 -11.57
C PRO A 307 -5.93 15.83 -12.58
N GLU A 308 -4.79 16.46 -12.31
CA GLU A 308 -3.58 16.34 -13.16
C GLU A 308 -3.00 14.93 -13.09
N ILE A 309 -2.85 14.36 -11.90
CA ILE A 309 -2.34 13.00 -11.73
C ILE A 309 -3.30 11.99 -12.38
N ALA A 310 -4.61 12.12 -12.15
CA ALA A 310 -5.63 11.25 -12.74
C ALA A 310 -5.62 11.29 -14.28
N SER A 311 -5.29 12.43 -14.90
CA SER A 311 -5.22 12.56 -16.36
C SER A 311 -4.10 11.72 -17.00
N ARG A 312 -3.09 11.34 -16.22
CA ARG A 312 -1.95 10.49 -16.62
C ARG A 312 -2.14 9.02 -16.24
N PHE A 313 -3.16 8.72 -15.44
CA PHE A 313 -3.37 7.39 -14.92
C PHE A 313 -3.89 6.44 -16.01
N ASP A 314 -3.14 5.36 -16.27
CA ASP A 314 -3.56 4.29 -17.17
C ASP A 314 -4.17 3.13 -16.39
N PRO A 315 -5.50 2.93 -16.45
CA PRO A 315 -6.17 1.83 -15.76
C PRO A 315 -5.88 0.44 -16.36
N LYS A 316 -5.16 0.35 -17.47
CA LYS A 316 -4.79 -0.91 -18.13
C LYS A 316 -3.37 -1.36 -17.82
N ALA A 317 -2.57 -0.53 -17.18
CA ALA A 317 -1.18 -0.85 -16.80
C ALA A 317 -1.17 -1.81 -15.60
N VAL A 318 -1.56 -3.08 -15.80
CA VAL A 318 -1.71 -4.09 -14.73
C VAL A 318 -0.36 -4.57 -14.17
N ILE A 319 0.72 -4.45 -14.94
CA ILE A 319 2.10 -4.76 -14.53
C ILE A 319 2.95 -3.53 -14.77
N SER A 320 3.41 -2.91 -13.68
CA SER A 320 4.25 -1.71 -13.71
C SER A 320 5.24 -1.76 -12.54
N GLY A 321 5.10 -0.85 -11.56
CA GLY A 321 5.71 -0.95 -10.23
C GLY A 321 4.82 -1.70 -9.25
N ALA A 322 4.94 -1.40 -7.97
CA ALA A 322 4.14 -2.02 -6.90
C ALA A 322 2.66 -1.63 -6.94
N GLY A 323 2.36 -0.42 -7.43
CA GLY A 323 1.00 0.09 -7.56
C GLY A 323 0.27 -0.48 -8.77
N SER A 324 -0.81 -1.23 -8.53
CA SER A 324 -1.74 -1.72 -9.56
C SER A 324 -2.82 -0.67 -9.88
N PRO A 325 -3.62 -0.85 -10.95
CA PRO A 325 -4.79 0.00 -11.21
C PRO A 325 -5.75 0.10 -10.02
N SER A 326 -5.99 -1.00 -9.31
CA SER A 326 -6.80 -1.00 -8.07
C SER A 326 -6.23 -0.06 -7.02
N THR A 327 -4.90 0.00 -6.87
CA THR A 327 -4.21 0.91 -5.95
C THR A 327 -4.39 2.38 -6.35
N GLY A 328 -4.31 2.68 -7.64
CA GLY A 328 -4.55 4.04 -8.16
C GLY A 328 -5.99 4.52 -7.90
N TYR A 329 -6.98 3.69 -8.21
CA TYR A 329 -8.39 4.00 -7.90
C TYR A 329 -8.65 4.12 -6.40
N PHE A 330 -7.97 3.31 -5.58
CA PHE A 330 -8.05 3.42 -4.13
C PHE A 330 -7.64 4.81 -3.67
N ALA A 331 -6.47 5.28 -4.08
CA ALA A 331 -5.97 6.60 -3.69
C ALA A 331 -6.86 7.75 -4.21
N LEU A 332 -7.35 7.66 -5.45
CA LEU A 332 -8.27 8.65 -6.02
C LEU A 332 -9.58 8.78 -5.21
N ALA A 333 -10.07 7.70 -4.61
CA ALA A 333 -11.23 7.71 -3.72
C ALA A 333 -10.89 8.11 -2.28
N ALA A 334 -9.77 7.60 -1.74
CA ALA A 334 -9.38 7.79 -0.36
C ALA A 334 -8.93 9.23 -0.06
N ILE A 335 -8.12 9.84 -0.92
CA ILE A 335 -7.53 11.18 -0.70
C ILE A 335 -8.60 12.24 -0.41
N PRO A 336 -9.63 12.45 -1.26
CA PRO A 336 -10.67 13.45 -0.98
C PRO A 336 -11.52 13.07 0.24
N ALA A 337 -11.77 11.79 0.47
CA ALA A 337 -12.50 11.32 1.64
C ALA A 337 -11.74 11.61 2.94
N ARG A 338 -10.43 11.26 3.01
CA ARG A 338 -9.57 11.59 4.17
C ARG A 338 -9.51 13.07 4.44
N TYR A 339 -9.32 13.88 3.38
CA TYR A 339 -9.21 15.32 3.52
C TYR A 339 -10.45 15.95 4.16
N ALA A 340 -11.64 15.46 3.81
CA ALA A 340 -12.88 15.94 4.41
C ALA A 340 -13.10 15.39 5.83
N LEU A 341 -12.92 14.07 6.02
CA LEU A 341 -13.23 13.39 7.28
C LEU A 341 -12.27 13.76 8.42
N GLU A 342 -10.97 13.80 8.15
CA GLU A 342 -9.95 14.14 9.16
C GLU A 342 -10.03 15.59 9.65
N ARG A 343 -10.60 16.47 8.82
CA ARG A 343 -10.81 17.89 9.15
C ARG A 343 -12.20 18.18 9.70
N LEU A 344 -13.05 17.16 9.88
CA LEU A 344 -14.43 17.27 10.33
C LEU A 344 -15.30 18.17 9.42
N GLU A 345 -14.94 18.26 8.14
CA GLU A 345 -15.63 19.06 7.12
C GLU A 345 -16.85 18.29 6.60
N TRP A 346 -17.82 18.07 7.48
CA TRP A 346 -18.99 17.20 7.24
C TRP A 346 -19.80 17.61 6.00
N LYS A 347 -19.92 18.92 5.73
CA LYS A 347 -20.59 19.40 4.52
C LYS A 347 -19.84 18.99 3.25
N GLN A 348 -18.51 19.10 3.26
CA GLN A 348 -17.66 18.67 2.16
C GLN A 348 -17.76 17.16 1.99
N ALA A 349 -17.68 16.38 3.08
CA ALA A 349 -17.81 14.93 3.05
C ALA A 349 -19.15 14.48 2.44
N ALA A 350 -20.28 15.10 2.87
CA ALA A 350 -21.62 14.78 2.37
C ALA A 350 -21.81 15.08 0.86
N GLN A 351 -20.97 15.93 0.28
CA GLN A 351 -21.05 16.39 -1.12
C GLN A 351 -19.97 15.81 -2.03
N LEU A 352 -19.15 14.85 -1.55
CA LEU A 352 -18.11 14.24 -2.38
C LEU A 352 -18.71 13.61 -3.64
N THR A 353 -18.07 13.87 -4.77
CA THR A 353 -18.46 13.29 -6.06
C THR A 353 -18.08 11.81 -6.11
N GLN A 354 -18.99 10.97 -6.58
CA GLN A 354 -18.73 9.55 -6.74
C GLN A 354 -17.69 9.32 -7.83
N LEU A 355 -16.65 8.54 -7.50
CA LEU A 355 -15.66 8.10 -8.48
C LEU A 355 -16.22 6.92 -9.29
N GLU A 356 -16.19 7.02 -10.61
CA GLU A 356 -16.43 5.87 -11.49
C GLU A 356 -15.21 4.93 -11.44
N THR A 357 -15.43 3.68 -11.06
CA THR A 357 -14.36 2.71 -10.84
C THR A 357 -14.84 1.28 -11.10
N PRO A 358 -13.98 0.41 -11.66
CA PRO A 358 -14.29 -1.02 -11.77
C PRO A 358 -14.12 -1.78 -10.43
N PHE A 359 -13.63 -1.11 -9.39
CA PHE A 359 -13.34 -1.71 -8.08
C PHE A 359 -14.37 -1.29 -7.04
N PRO A 360 -15.37 -2.14 -6.70
CA PRO A 360 -16.48 -1.75 -5.81
C PRO A 360 -16.05 -1.24 -4.43
N HIS A 361 -14.96 -1.76 -3.86
CA HIS A 361 -14.45 -1.31 -2.57
C HIS A 361 -13.96 0.15 -2.59
N THR A 362 -13.52 0.67 -3.74
CA THR A 362 -13.16 2.08 -3.88
C THR A 362 -14.38 2.98 -4.04
N GLU A 363 -15.44 2.48 -4.68
CA GLU A 363 -16.75 3.14 -4.73
C GLU A 363 -17.33 3.33 -3.32
N ALA A 364 -17.18 2.33 -2.45
CA ALA A 364 -17.68 2.36 -1.07
C ALA A 364 -17.09 3.51 -0.24
N MET A 365 -15.84 3.91 -0.48
CA MET A 365 -15.19 4.98 0.28
C MET A 365 -15.90 6.33 0.15
N THR A 366 -16.36 6.67 -1.04
CA THR A 366 -17.12 7.90 -1.26
C THR A 366 -18.49 7.82 -0.58
N TRP A 367 -19.20 6.68 -0.67
CA TRP A 367 -20.46 6.49 0.04
C TRP A 367 -20.30 6.53 1.56
N PHE A 368 -19.22 5.97 2.07
CA PHE A 368 -18.88 6.04 3.48
C PHE A 368 -18.69 7.48 3.95
N ALA A 369 -17.85 8.25 3.27
CA ALA A 369 -17.61 9.65 3.62
C ALA A 369 -18.88 10.50 3.52
N ARG A 370 -19.68 10.31 2.47
CA ARG A 370 -20.99 10.98 2.31
C ARG A 370 -21.95 10.63 3.43
N GLY A 371 -22.02 9.34 3.77
CA GLY A 371 -22.90 8.85 4.83
C GLY A 371 -22.52 9.37 6.20
N LEU A 372 -21.22 9.37 6.55
CA LEU A 372 -20.75 9.97 7.81
C LEU A 372 -21.04 11.48 7.84
N GLY A 373 -20.72 12.20 6.75
CA GLY A 373 -20.99 13.62 6.64
C GLY A 373 -22.48 13.94 6.84
N ALA A 374 -23.36 13.20 6.19
CA ALA A 374 -24.81 13.35 6.34
C ALA A 374 -25.28 13.04 7.76
N GLY A 375 -24.81 11.94 8.37
CA GLY A 375 -25.15 11.56 9.74
C GLY A 375 -24.74 12.63 10.77
N GLN A 376 -23.54 13.14 10.66
CA GLN A 376 -23.00 14.21 11.50
C GLN A 376 -23.75 15.55 11.35
N LEU A 377 -24.34 15.80 10.19
CA LEU A 377 -25.20 16.96 9.93
C LEU A 377 -26.65 16.74 10.35
N GLY A 378 -27.00 15.60 10.94
CA GLY A 378 -28.39 15.25 11.29
C GLY A 378 -29.28 14.91 10.10
N GLN A 379 -28.72 14.68 8.92
CA GLN A 379 -29.44 14.37 7.68
C GLN A 379 -29.69 12.85 7.58
N ALA A 380 -30.52 12.32 8.46
CA ALA A 380 -30.72 10.88 8.64
C ALA A 380 -31.10 10.16 7.32
N GLN A 381 -31.97 10.74 6.48
CA GLN A 381 -32.40 10.14 5.22
C GLN A 381 -31.20 9.97 4.25
N ALA A 382 -30.37 10.98 4.07
CA ALA A 382 -29.18 10.90 3.18
C ALA A 382 -28.14 9.90 3.72
N ALA A 383 -27.98 9.80 5.05
CA ALA A 383 -27.16 8.77 5.66
C ALA A 383 -27.70 7.35 5.38
N ARG A 384 -29.04 7.14 5.48
CA ARG A 384 -29.67 5.85 5.14
C ARG A 384 -29.53 5.47 3.66
N GLU A 385 -29.55 6.43 2.75
CA GLU A 385 -29.27 6.20 1.33
C GLU A 385 -27.84 5.70 1.13
N SER A 386 -26.88 6.26 1.85
CA SER A 386 -25.49 5.79 1.84
C SER A 386 -25.35 4.37 2.42
N VAL A 387 -26.07 4.04 3.51
CA VAL A 387 -26.14 2.67 4.06
C VAL A 387 -26.66 1.68 3.01
N ALA A 388 -27.71 2.04 2.27
CA ALA A 388 -28.27 1.18 1.24
C ALA A 388 -27.27 0.93 0.09
N ALA A 389 -26.53 1.96 -0.32
CA ALA A 389 -25.48 1.84 -1.33
C ALA A 389 -24.33 0.94 -0.86
N LEU A 390 -23.83 1.16 0.36
CA LEU A 390 -22.78 0.34 0.98
C LEU A 390 -23.19 -1.13 1.06
N LYS A 391 -24.42 -1.42 1.47
CA LYS A 391 -24.96 -2.77 1.50
C LYS A 391 -24.92 -3.45 0.12
N GLN A 392 -25.35 -2.75 -0.93
CA GLN A 392 -25.31 -3.29 -2.30
C GLN A 392 -23.87 -3.55 -2.76
N ILE A 393 -22.93 -2.67 -2.41
CA ILE A 393 -21.51 -2.85 -2.73
C ILE A 393 -20.96 -4.07 -1.99
N ARG A 394 -21.25 -4.23 -0.71
CA ARG A 394 -20.87 -5.39 0.09
C ARG A 394 -21.36 -6.71 -0.52
N GLU A 395 -22.64 -6.76 -0.94
CA GLU A 395 -23.22 -7.93 -1.59
C GLU A 395 -22.54 -8.26 -2.93
N ARG A 396 -22.17 -7.24 -3.73
CA ARG A 396 -21.39 -7.42 -4.97
C ARG A 396 -20.01 -8.01 -4.70
N LEU A 397 -19.29 -7.49 -3.70
CA LEU A 397 -17.97 -7.98 -3.30
C LEU A 397 -18.02 -9.43 -2.81
N PHE A 398 -18.99 -9.75 -1.95
CA PHE A 398 -19.17 -11.10 -1.43
C PHE A 398 -19.46 -12.11 -2.57
N LYS A 399 -20.29 -11.73 -3.53
CA LYS A 399 -20.65 -12.59 -4.68
C LYS A 399 -19.45 -12.98 -5.55
N VAL A 400 -18.43 -12.12 -5.64
CA VAL A 400 -17.21 -12.39 -6.42
C VAL A 400 -16.06 -12.93 -5.57
N GLY A 401 -16.31 -13.24 -4.29
CA GLY A 401 -15.30 -13.82 -3.39
C GLY A 401 -14.30 -12.82 -2.78
N GLU A 402 -14.54 -11.52 -2.91
CA GLU A 402 -13.73 -10.44 -2.30
C GLU A 402 -14.11 -10.23 -0.81
N ASN A 403 -13.97 -11.32 -0.01
CA ASN A 403 -14.48 -11.36 1.36
C ASN A 403 -13.85 -10.32 2.29
N TYR A 404 -12.55 -10.04 2.13
CA TYR A 404 -11.87 -9.01 2.91
C TYR A 404 -12.51 -7.64 2.69
N TRP A 405 -12.69 -7.26 1.42
CA TRP A 405 -13.30 -5.96 1.09
C TRP A 405 -14.79 -5.91 1.45
N ALA A 406 -15.51 -7.03 1.32
CA ALA A 406 -16.89 -7.12 1.79
C ALA A 406 -16.98 -6.82 3.30
N GLN A 407 -16.06 -7.35 4.12
CA GLN A 407 -15.98 -7.07 5.56
C GLN A 407 -15.63 -5.60 5.85
N GLN A 408 -14.68 -5.01 5.10
CA GLN A 408 -14.35 -3.58 5.27
C GLN A 408 -15.57 -2.69 4.97
N VAL A 409 -16.35 -3.02 3.92
CA VAL A 409 -17.59 -2.29 3.59
C VAL A 409 -18.68 -2.56 4.63
N GLU A 410 -18.76 -3.74 5.25
CA GLU A 410 -19.68 -4.02 6.35
C GLU A 410 -19.40 -3.14 7.58
N ILE A 411 -18.12 -2.93 7.92
CA ILE A 411 -17.72 -2.00 8.98
C ILE A 411 -18.23 -0.60 8.65
N GLN A 412 -17.97 -0.11 7.44
CA GLN A 412 -18.43 1.21 6.98
C GLN A 412 -19.96 1.34 6.97
N GLU A 413 -20.69 0.29 6.55
CA GLU A 413 -22.16 0.24 6.60
C GLU A 413 -22.69 0.41 8.02
N LEU A 414 -22.08 -0.28 9.00
CA LEU A 414 -22.45 -0.20 10.41
C LEU A 414 -22.13 1.17 11.02
N GLU A 415 -21.00 1.76 10.70
CA GLU A 415 -20.58 3.09 11.16
C GLU A 415 -21.54 4.17 10.68
N VAL A 416 -21.85 4.19 9.38
CA VAL A 416 -22.82 5.14 8.80
C VAL A 416 -24.20 4.88 9.37
N GLY A 417 -24.60 3.61 9.50
CA GLY A 417 -25.87 3.20 10.10
C GLY A 417 -26.03 3.68 11.54
N ALA A 418 -24.95 3.65 12.31
CA ALA A 418 -24.94 4.13 13.69
C ALA A 418 -25.16 5.66 13.75
N TRP A 419 -24.47 6.44 12.92
CA TRP A 419 -24.69 7.90 12.87
C TRP A 419 -26.07 8.26 12.31
N ALA A 420 -26.62 7.50 11.34
CA ALA A 420 -27.98 7.66 10.88
C ALA A 420 -29.01 7.40 12.01
N ALA A 421 -28.82 6.34 12.78
CA ALA A 421 -29.68 6.03 13.93
C ALA A 421 -29.59 7.11 15.02
N LEU A 422 -28.41 7.66 15.28
CA LEU A 422 -28.22 8.76 16.23
C LEU A 422 -28.96 10.01 15.76
N ALA A 423 -28.87 10.36 14.49
CA ALA A 423 -29.59 11.48 13.87
C ALA A 423 -31.13 11.30 13.95
N GLU A 424 -31.62 10.06 13.97
CA GLU A 424 -33.02 9.70 14.19
C GLU A 424 -33.42 9.69 15.68
N GLY A 425 -32.50 9.95 16.62
CA GLY A 425 -32.72 9.89 18.05
C GLY A 425 -32.70 8.47 18.65
N LYS A 426 -32.34 7.43 17.88
CA LYS A 426 -32.34 6.01 18.28
C LYS A 426 -31.00 5.64 18.92
N LYS A 427 -30.72 6.16 20.11
CA LYS A 427 -29.41 6.08 20.78
C LYS A 427 -28.93 4.66 21.03
N GLU A 428 -29.79 3.75 21.48
CA GLU A 428 -29.43 2.35 21.75
C GLU A 428 -29.07 1.59 20.47
N GLU A 429 -29.78 1.86 19.38
CA GLU A 429 -29.47 1.29 18.07
C GLU A 429 -28.14 1.82 17.55
N ALA A 430 -27.90 3.12 17.62
CA ALA A 430 -26.66 3.77 17.21
C ALA A 430 -25.45 3.14 17.93
N LEU A 431 -25.53 3.06 19.26
CA LEU A 431 -24.45 2.50 20.08
C LEU A 431 -24.21 1.01 19.79
N ARG A 432 -25.27 0.23 19.57
CA ARG A 432 -25.14 -1.19 19.21
C ARG A 432 -24.43 -1.37 17.87
N GLN A 433 -24.83 -0.62 16.83
CA GLN A 433 -24.20 -0.70 15.51
C GLN A 433 -22.72 -0.27 15.56
N MET A 434 -22.40 0.84 16.23
CA MET A 434 -21.03 1.34 16.33
C MET A 434 -20.12 0.37 17.10
N LYS A 435 -20.63 -0.26 18.18
CA LYS A 435 -19.89 -1.32 18.90
C LYS A 435 -19.67 -2.55 18.03
N SER A 436 -20.62 -2.91 17.17
CA SER A 436 -20.45 -4.01 16.21
C SER A 436 -19.39 -3.69 15.16
N ALA A 437 -19.38 -2.46 14.63
CA ALA A 437 -18.34 -2.00 13.71
C ALA A 437 -16.94 -2.08 14.35
N ALA A 438 -16.79 -1.54 15.57
CA ALA A 438 -15.53 -1.58 16.30
C ALA A 438 -15.05 -3.02 16.58
N GLY A 439 -15.95 -3.94 16.92
CA GLY A 439 -15.63 -5.35 17.12
C GLY A 439 -15.17 -6.06 15.85
N LEU A 440 -15.80 -5.77 14.70
CA LEU A 440 -15.38 -6.30 13.40
C LEU A 440 -14.02 -5.74 12.96
N GLU A 441 -13.79 -4.43 13.12
CA GLU A 441 -12.51 -3.80 12.80
C GLU A 441 -11.36 -4.33 13.66
N ASP A 442 -11.62 -4.63 14.95
CA ASP A 442 -10.63 -5.26 15.82
C ASP A 442 -10.25 -6.67 15.37
N GLY A 443 -11.19 -7.38 14.76
CA GLY A 443 -11.00 -8.74 14.25
C GLY A 443 -10.18 -8.84 12.98
N THR A 444 -9.82 -7.73 12.33
CA THR A 444 -9.08 -7.75 11.05
C THR A 444 -7.84 -6.85 11.08
N GLU A 445 -7.02 -6.93 10.02
CA GLU A 445 -5.90 -6.01 9.79
C GLU A 445 -6.18 -5.14 8.56
N LYS A 446 -5.61 -3.92 8.52
CA LYS A 446 -5.68 -3.09 7.33
C LYS A 446 -4.92 -3.73 6.16
N SER A 447 -5.40 -3.54 4.95
CA SER A 447 -4.62 -3.84 3.75
C SER A 447 -3.37 -2.96 3.65
N ALA A 448 -2.31 -3.47 3.03
CA ALA A 448 -1.10 -2.68 2.75
C ALA A 448 -1.37 -1.48 1.81
N VAL A 449 -2.47 -1.49 1.04
CA VAL A 449 -2.82 -0.38 0.16
C VAL A 449 -3.18 0.91 0.90
N THR A 450 -3.58 0.84 2.17
CA THR A 450 -4.01 2.01 2.94
C THR A 450 -3.05 2.36 4.07
N PRO A 451 -2.76 3.64 4.34
CA PRO A 451 -2.03 4.06 5.54
C PRO A 451 -2.79 3.75 6.84
N GLY A 452 -4.12 3.80 6.80
CA GLY A 452 -5.02 3.52 7.92
C GLY A 452 -6.49 3.58 7.48
N PRO A 453 -7.45 3.22 8.33
CA PRO A 453 -8.87 3.43 8.08
C PRO A 453 -9.17 4.88 7.70
N LEU A 454 -10.23 5.12 6.92
CA LEU A 454 -10.69 6.49 6.64
C LEU A 454 -11.15 7.19 7.92
N ALA A 455 -11.83 6.45 8.80
CA ALA A 455 -12.13 6.85 10.17
C ALA A 455 -12.22 5.56 11.00
N PRO A 456 -11.35 5.36 12.00
CA PRO A 456 -11.38 4.15 12.83
C PRO A 456 -12.69 4.01 13.61
N ALA A 457 -13.28 2.82 13.60
CA ALA A 457 -14.58 2.57 14.26
C ALA A 457 -14.55 2.87 15.77
N ARG A 458 -13.44 2.59 16.45
CA ARG A 458 -13.29 2.94 17.86
C ARG A 458 -13.19 4.44 18.09
N GLU A 459 -12.57 5.19 17.19
CA GLU A 459 -12.53 6.66 17.26
C GLU A 459 -13.94 7.24 17.10
N LEU A 460 -14.70 6.76 16.10
CA LEU A 460 -16.10 7.16 15.90
C LEU A 460 -17.00 6.75 17.09
N LEU A 461 -16.74 5.60 17.73
CA LEU A 461 -17.44 5.20 18.95
C LEU A 461 -17.12 6.15 20.11
N GLY A 462 -15.86 6.56 20.25
CA GLY A 462 -15.45 7.54 21.25
C GLY A 462 -16.15 8.90 21.06
N GLU A 463 -16.21 9.37 19.82
CA GLU A 463 -16.93 10.61 19.48
C GLU A 463 -18.43 10.51 19.79
N MET A 464 -19.08 9.41 19.40
CA MET A 464 -20.49 9.16 19.70
C MET A 464 -20.76 9.13 21.21
N LEU A 465 -19.89 8.52 22.00
CA LEU A 465 -19.99 8.48 23.46
C LEU A 465 -19.80 9.87 24.08
N LEU A 466 -18.94 10.72 23.52
CA LEU A 466 -18.84 12.13 23.97
C LEU A 466 -20.14 12.91 23.72
N GLU A 467 -20.79 12.73 22.57
CA GLU A 467 -22.09 13.33 22.29
C GLU A 467 -23.19 12.82 23.24
N MET A 468 -23.11 11.55 23.64
CA MET A 468 -24.01 10.93 24.60
C MET A 468 -23.69 11.32 26.05
N LYS A 469 -22.66 12.14 26.31
CA LYS A 469 -22.18 12.57 27.64
C LYS A 469 -21.64 11.41 28.50
N GLU A 470 -20.99 10.45 27.85
CA GLU A 470 -20.34 9.28 28.47
C GLU A 470 -18.81 9.37 28.35
N PRO A 471 -18.16 10.42 28.91
CA PRO A 471 -16.76 10.70 28.62
C PRO A 471 -15.79 9.65 29.17
N ALA A 472 -16.13 8.94 30.24
CA ALA A 472 -15.27 7.89 30.76
C ALA A 472 -15.16 6.71 29.79
N GLN A 473 -16.28 6.28 29.19
CA GLN A 473 -16.31 5.24 28.16
C GLN A 473 -15.66 5.71 26.85
N ALA A 474 -15.84 7.00 26.49
CA ALA A 474 -15.21 7.60 25.32
C ALA A 474 -13.68 7.55 25.42
N LEU A 475 -13.12 7.85 26.59
CA LEU A 475 -11.68 7.80 26.82
C LEU A 475 -11.11 6.40 26.51
N GLU A 476 -11.78 5.34 26.98
CA GLU A 476 -11.36 3.96 26.70
C GLU A 476 -11.29 3.65 25.20
N GLN A 477 -12.23 4.21 24.40
CA GLN A 477 -12.25 3.98 22.96
C GLN A 477 -11.12 4.73 22.25
N PHE A 478 -10.85 5.98 22.62
CA PHE A 478 -9.71 6.73 22.07
C PHE A 478 -8.37 6.12 22.45
N GLU A 479 -8.21 5.61 23.68
CA GLU A 479 -7.00 4.90 24.12
C GLU A 479 -6.80 3.61 23.31
N ALA A 480 -7.86 2.87 23.01
CA ALA A 480 -7.82 1.69 22.15
C ALA A 480 -7.43 2.07 20.70
N THR A 481 -7.93 3.19 20.17
CA THR A 481 -7.50 3.73 18.88
C THR A 481 -6.01 4.03 18.88
N LEU A 482 -5.51 4.76 19.89
CA LEU A 482 -4.10 5.14 20.02
C LEU A 482 -3.15 3.95 20.17
N THR A 483 -3.63 2.81 20.64
CA THR A 483 -2.86 1.56 20.69
C THR A 483 -2.59 1.00 19.28
N LYS A 484 -3.54 1.15 18.35
CA LYS A 484 -3.40 0.69 16.95
C LYS A 484 -2.81 1.75 16.02
N GLU A 485 -3.18 3.01 16.23
CA GLU A 485 -2.83 4.18 15.42
C GLU A 485 -2.14 5.25 16.31
N PRO A 486 -0.87 5.03 16.71
CA PRO A 486 -0.16 5.93 17.63
C PRO A 486 -0.02 7.34 17.07
N GLY A 487 -0.26 8.33 17.88
CA GLY A 487 -0.10 9.74 17.49
C GLY A 487 -1.18 10.27 16.55
N ARG A 488 -2.32 9.58 16.39
CA ARG A 488 -3.44 10.03 15.59
C ARG A 488 -4.10 11.28 16.20
N LEU A 489 -4.21 12.38 15.41
CA LEU A 489 -4.65 13.69 15.87
C LEU A 489 -6.02 13.64 16.56
N ARG A 490 -7.04 13.08 15.87
CA ARG A 490 -8.42 13.05 16.39
C ARG A 490 -8.51 12.20 17.65
N ALA A 491 -7.82 11.06 17.70
CA ALA A 491 -7.81 10.19 18.87
C ALA A 491 -7.11 10.86 20.07
N LEU A 492 -5.98 11.56 19.85
CA LEU A 492 -5.29 12.33 20.92
C LEU A 492 -6.18 13.46 21.45
N TYR A 493 -6.81 14.22 20.56
CA TYR A 493 -7.75 15.28 20.95
C TYR A 493 -8.94 14.69 21.71
N GLY A 494 -9.57 13.65 21.17
CA GLY A 494 -10.71 12.98 21.79
C GLY A 494 -10.40 12.41 23.18
N ALA A 495 -9.23 11.78 23.35
CA ALA A 495 -8.76 11.28 24.64
C ALA A 495 -8.52 12.43 25.64
N GLY A 496 -7.86 13.52 25.20
CA GLY A 496 -7.66 14.72 26.02
C GLY A 496 -8.96 15.34 26.49
N ARG A 497 -9.93 15.46 25.58
CA ARG A 497 -11.26 16.01 25.85
C ARG A 497 -12.08 15.09 26.77
N ALA A 498 -12.10 13.80 26.49
CA ALA A 498 -12.80 12.80 27.31
C ALA A 498 -12.24 12.73 28.74
N ALA A 499 -10.91 12.77 28.89
CA ALA A 499 -10.23 12.83 30.18
C ALA A 499 -10.60 14.11 30.95
N GLN A 500 -10.63 15.27 30.28
CA GLN A 500 -11.03 16.55 30.87
C GLN A 500 -12.46 16.50 31.41
N LEU A 501 -13.40 16.02 30.59
CA LEU A 501 -14.82 15.91 30.96
C LEU A 501 -15.07 14.87 32.06
N SER A 502 -14.19 13.88 32.21
CA SER A 502 -14.21 12.87 33.28
C SER A 502 -13.48 13.32 34.55
N GLY A 503 -12.96 14.56 34.61
CA GLY A 503 -12.17 15.06 35.75
C GLY A 503 -10.77 14.46 35.88
N ARG A 504 -10.27 13.72 34.89
CA ARG A 504 -8.93 13.07 34.87
C ARG A 504 -7.89 14.06 34.35
N ARG A 505 -7.55 15.05 35.16
CA ARG A 505 -6.70 16.18 34.76
C ARG A 505 -5.33 15.77 34.22
N GLU A 506 -4.64 14.85 34.86
CA GLU A 506 -3.32 14.38 34.43
C GLU A 506 -3.36 13.70 33.06
N ALA A 507 -4.35 12.83 32.82
CA ALA A 507 -4.56 12.18 31.53
C ALA A 507 -4.88 13.21 30.44
N SER A 508 -5.73 14.20 30.72
CA SER A 508 -6.04 15.29 29.79
C SER A 508 -4.76 16.06 29.39
N GLN A 509 -3.94 16.45 30.36
CA GLN A 509 -2.68 17.14 30.11
C GLN A 509 -1.70 16.28 29.29
N LYS A 510 -1.64 14.97 29.56
CA LYS A 510 -0.82 14.03 28.80
C LYS A 510 -1.23 14.03 27.32
N TYR A 511 -2.52 13.75 27.01
CA TYR A 511 -2.99 13.62 25.63
C TYR A 511 -2.94 14.94 24.86
N PHE A 512 -3.33 16.05 25.45
CA PHE A 512 -3.17 17.36 24.81
C PHE A 512 -1.69 17.73 24.61
N GLY A 513 -0.81 17.37 25.53
CA GLY A 513 0.63 17.56 25.38
C GLY A 513 1.22 16.73 24.24
N GLU A 514 0.78 15.48 24.08
CA GLU A 514 1.17 14.61 22.97
C GLU A 514 0.63 15.15 21.64
N LEU A 515 -0.63 15.60 21.58
CA LEU A 515 -1.23 16.24 20.41
C LEU A 515 -0.39 17.44 19.94
N LEU A 516 -0.02 18.34 20.87
CA LEU A 516 0.76 19.53 20.54
C LEU A 516 2.17 19.18 20.04
N LYS A 517 2.77 18.09 20.51
CA LYS A 517 4.06 17.59 19.98
C LYS A 517 3.89 17.08 18.55
N VAL A 518 2.88 16.27 18.29
CA VAL A 518 2.58 15.75 16.94
C VAL A 518 2.29 16.90 15.98
N CYS A 519 1.54 17.89 16.42
CA CYS A 519 1.14 19.06 15.64
C CYS A 519 2.14 20.24 15.71
N GLY A 520 3.39 19.99 16.03
CA GLY A 520 4.42 21.05 16.15
C GLY A 520 4.69 21.82 14.86
N ARG A 521 4.32 21.25 13.71
CA ARG A 521 4.41 21.87 12.37
C ARG A 521 3.04 22.22 11.76
N ALA A 522 1.98 22.23 12.56
CA ALA A 522 0.63 22.55 12.08
C ALA A 522 0.56 23.97 11.49
N ASP A 523 -0.35 24.16 10.56
CA ASP A 523 -0.64 25.47 9.95
C ASP A 523 -1.08 26.49 11.01
N LYS A 524 -0.95 27.78 10.67
CA LYS A 524 -1.33 28.88 11.57
C LYS A 524 -2.31 29.83 10.83
N PRO A 525 -3.52 30.07 11.41
CA PRO A 525 -4.03 29.47 12.63
C PRO A 525 -4.32 27.97 12.44
N GLY A 526 -4.01 27.14 13.45
CA GLY A 526 -4.27 25.71 13.41
C GLY A 526 -5.75 25.35 13.54
N ARG A 527 -6.08 24.04 13.45
CA ARG A 527 -7.43 23.52 13.68
C ARG A 527 -7.93 23.85 15.09
N ALA A 528 -9.25 23.91 15.24
CA ALA A 528 -9.92 24.21 16.51
C ALA A 528 -9.46 23.30 17.66
N GLU A 529 -9.24 22.02 17.37
CA GLU A 529 -8.75 20.99 18.30
C GLU A 529 -7.35 21.33 18.85
N ILE A 530 -6.45 21.79 18.00
CA ILE A 530 -5.10 22.20 18.38
C ILE A 530 -5.15 23.45 19.26
N LEU A 531 -5.98 24.44 18.89
CA LEU A 531 -6.17 25.67 19.67
C LEU A 531 -6.82 25.40 21.03
N GLU A 532 -7.74 24.43 21.12
CA GLU A 532 -8.33 24.01 22.39
C GLU A 532 -7.30 23.32 23.28
N ALA A 533 -6.49 22.41 22.74
CA ALA A 533 -5.40 21.76 23.47
C ALA A 533 -4.38 22.77 24.01
N GLN A 534 -3.99 23.79 23.23
CA GLN A 534 -3.11 24.87 23.69
C GLN A 534 -3.69 25.62 24.87
N ARG A 535 -4.98 25.96 24.81
CA ARG A 535 -5.68 26.64 25.92
C ARG A 535 -5.74 25.76 27.17
N ALA A 536 -6.05 24.47 27.02
CA ALA A 536 -6.17 23.53 28.12
C ALA A 536 -4.83 23.30 28.86
N ILE A 537 -3.69 23.28 28.12
CA ILE A 537 -2.35 23.17 28.70
C ILE A 537 -1.91 24.48 29.38
N SER A 538 -2.33 25.64 28.86
CA SER A 538 -1.95 26.97 29.40
C SER A 538 -2.72 27.35 30.68
N GLN A 539 -3.87 26.74 30.93
CA GLN A 539 -4.66 26.93 32.15
C GLN A 539 -4.15 26.02 33.28
N LYS A 540 -3.01 26.41 33.89
CA LYS A 540 -2.38 25.72 35.05
C LYS A 540 -3.15 25.93 36.35
#